data_cca5641e761c447f87970b27b92552a1
#
_entry.id   cca5641e761c447f87970b27b92552a1
#
_cell.length_a   1.000
_cell.length_b   1.000
_cell.length_c   1.000
_cell.angle_alpha   90.00
_cell.angle_beta   90.00
_cell.angle_gamma   90.00
#
_symmetry.space_group_name_H-M   'P 1'
#
loop_
_entity.id
_entity.type
_entity.pdbx_description
1 polymer ?
#
loop_
_entity_poly.entity_id
_entity_poly.type
_entity_poly.pdbx_seq_one_letter_code
_entity_poly.pdbx_strand_id
1 'polypeptide(L)'
;MVIQLTDPNLKGTVTLEEALARRRSVRQFSSEPIKRSQISQLAWAGQGITESQRGLRTAPSAGAIYPIELLFAMQDGLFVYRPTDHSLLQTGDQDVRNMLAAAASMAESVSGAGCDIIVAGSVRKMTTQYKENARRYMHMEAGHIAQNIQLQAVCLGLGSVTVGGFDSKEVRKVCKLSRELEPLYIICVGYPAGNGTTETADGQAGAAGKKAALIIGSQNFRDEELFETKRVLDAALVQTVIASTKTGVIQGVLGNVAEASIPVNRLKVDDYDAIIFIGGPGAVEYAGNPATMNMVRETVRKGKILGAIGVAPTILANANVLAGIRATSFLSEQNSLVQAGAIYTGFPVERERLIITATGPDAAVQFGRAITEALAGR
;
A
#
# COMPACT_ATOMS: atom_id res chain seq x y z
N MET A 1 -0.68 15.18 -30.54
CA MET A 1 0.33 14.11 -30.51
C MET A 1 -0.36 12.81 -30.07
N VAL A 2 0.03 11.65 -30.63
CA VAL A 2 -0.42 10.33 -30.17
C VAL A 2 0.78 9.65 -29.49
N ILE A 3 0.56 9.11 -28.30
CA ILE A 3 1.56 8.38 -27.53
C ILE A 3 1.13 6.91 -27.51
N GLN A 4 1.92 6.04 -28.13
CA GLN A 4 1.70 4.60 -28.03
C GLN A 4 2.04 4.14 -26.62
N LEU A 5 1.13 3.40 -26.00
CA LEU A 5 1.33 2.80 -24.70
C LEU A 5 2.04 1.43 -24.82
N THR A 6 2.67 1.00 -23.73
CA THR A 6 3.28 -0.33 -23.67
C THR A 6 2.20 -1.41 -23.52
N ASP A 7 2.45 -2.59 -24.05
CA ASP A 7 1.52 -3.71 -23.89
C ASP A 7 1.24 -3.97 -22.39
N PRO A 8 -0.02 -4.32 -22.05
CA PRO A 8 -0.38 -4.56 -20.67
C PRO A 8 0.29 -5.82 -20.12
N ASN A 9 0.76 -5.73 -18.89
CA ASN A 9 1.26 -6.90 -18.18
C ASN A 9 0.08 -7.70 -17.61
N LEU A 10 -0.11 -8.92 -18.12
CA LEU A 10 -1.19 -9.83 -17.71
C LEU A 10 -0.78 -10.76 -16.55
N LYS A 11 0.48 -10.68 -16.08
CA LYS A 11 1.00 -11.51 -14.98
C LYS A 11 1.56 -10.60 -13.89
N GLY A 12 0.68 -10.17 -12.98
CA GLY A 12 1.07 -9.41 -11.80
C GLY A 12 1.69 -10.28 -10.71
N THR A 13 2.36 -9.65 -9.74
CA THR A 13 2.92 -10.32 -8.54
C THR A 13 2.00 -10.20 -7.32
N VAL A 14 0.99 -9.34 -7.38
CA VAL A 14 -0.03 -9.15 -6.33
C VAL A 14 -1.29 -9.85 -6.76
N THR A 15 -1.85 -10.72 -5.91
CA THR A 15 -3.10 -11.43 -6.20
C THR A 15 -4.30 -10.48 -6.14
N LEU A 16 -5.42 -10.88 -6.71
CA LEU A 16 -6.67 -10.12 -6.64
C LEU A 16 -7.12 -9.92 -5.18
N GLU A 17 -7.02 -10.98 -4.38
CA GLU A 17 -7.39 -10.98 -2.97
C GLU A 17 -6.53 -10.01 -2.17
N GLU A 18 -5.23 -9.99 -2.41
CA GLU A 18 -4.32 -9.01 -1.82
C GLU A 18 -4.65 -7.58 -2.24
N ALA A 19 -4.94 -7.35 -3.52
CA ALA A 19 -5.32 -6.04 -4.01
C ALA A 19 -6.63 -5.55 -3.37
N LEU A 20 -7.63 -6.41 -3.25
CA LEU A 20 -8.90 -6.14 -2.57
C LEU A 20 -8.68 -5.81 -1.09
N ALA A 21 -7.87 -6.61 -0.39
CA ALA A 21 -7.58 -6.43 1.04
C ALA A 21 -6.78 -5.14 1.32
N ARG A 22 -5.87 -4.77 0.41
CA ARG A 22 -4.94 -3.64 0.58
C ARG A 22 -5.47 -2.31 0.06
N ARG A 23 -6.47 -2.31 -0.84
CA ARG A 23 -7.03 -1.07 -1.40
C ARG A 23 -7.57 -0.16 -0.28
N ARG A 24 -7.06 1.07 -0.23
CA ARG A 24 -7.55 2.16 0.64
C ARG A 24 -7.66 3.45 -0.18
N SER A 25 -8.51 4.38 0.28
CA SER A 25 -8.57 5.73 -0.29
C SER A 25 -7.39 6.55 0.20
N VAL A 26 -6.39 6.72 -0.65
CA VAL A 26 -5.20 7.53 -0.41
C VAL A 26 -5.46 8.93 -0.91
N ARG A 27 -5.31 9.94 -0.03
CA ARG A 27 -5.65 11.34 -0.30
C ARG A 27 -4.46 12.29 -0.34
N GLN A 28 -3.30 11.82 0.07
CA GLN A 28 -2.05 12.57 0.04
C GLN A 28 -1.03 11.81 -0.80
N PHE A 29 -0.41 12.50 -1.72
CA PHE A 29 0.51 11.91 -2.69
C PHE A 29 1.87 12.59 -2.60
N SER A 30 2.93 11.85 -2.91
CA SER A 30 4.27 12.40 -3.09
C SER A 30 4.40 13.09 -4.45
N SER A 31 5.42 13.91 -4.60
CA SER A 31 5.74 14.56 -5.88
C SER A 31 6.38 13.63 -6.92
N GLU A 32 6.55 12.35 -6.60
CA GLU A 32 7.16 11.40 -7.53
C GLU A 32 6.27 11.17 -8.75
N PRO A 33 6.83 11.30 -9.98
CA PRO A 33 6.07 11.13 -11.20
C PRO A 33 5.71 9.65 -11.44
N ILE A 34 4.46 9.42 -11.85
CA ILE A 34 4.01 8.08 -12.25
C ILE A 34 4.71 7.69 -13.56
N LYS A 35 5.25 6.48 -13.62
CA LYS A 35 5.91 5.97 -14.82
C LYS A 35 4.92 5.76 -15.96
N ARG A 36 5.35 5.97 -17.20
CA ARG A 36 4.49 5.81 -18.37
C ARG A 36 3.93 4.38 -18.49
N SER A 37 4.69 3.37 -18.11
CA SER A 37 4.23 1.98 -18.06
C SER A 37 3.11 1.75 -17.02
N GLN A 38 3.12 2.48 -15.90
CA GLN A 38 2.04 2.42 -14.90
C GLN A 38 0.78 3.12 -15.43
N ILE A 39 0.91 4.25 -16.11
CA ILE A 39 -0.22 4.92 -16.82
C ILE A 39 -0.83 3.96 -17.86
N SER A 40 0.01 3.27 -18.64
CA SER A 40 -0.44 2.26 -19.60
C SER A 40 -1.29 1.17 -18.93
N GLN A 41 -0.79 0.62 -17.85
CA GLN A 41 -1.47 -0.45 -17.12
C GLN A 41 -2.79 0.02 -16.47
N LEU A 42 -2.84 1.24 -15.94
CA LEU A 42 -4.07 1.85 -15.38
C LEU A 42 -5.11 2.09 -16.47
N ALA A 43 -4.71 2.58 -17.65
CA ALA A 43 -5.58 2.80 -18.79
C ALA A 43 -6.19 1.48 -19.27
N TRP A 44 -5.36 0.43 -19.40
CA TRP A 44 -5.82 -0.90 -19.75
C TRP A 44 -6.77 -1.48 -18.70
N ALA A 45 -6.44 -1.39 -17.42
CA ALA A 45 -7.29 -1.89 -16.33
C ALA A 45 -8.69 -1.25 -16.35
N GLY A 46 -8.79 0.04 -16.70
CA GLY A 46 -10.06 0.74 -16.79
C GLY A 46 -10.89 0.35 -18.00
N GLN A 47 -10.29 0.34 -19.21
CA GLN A 47 -11.03 0.24 -20.47
C GLN A 47 -10.29 -0.51 -21.59
N GLY A 48 -9.23 -1.27 -21.26
CA GLY A 48 -8.48 -2.03 -22.25
C GLY A 48 -9.30 -3.13 -22.91
N ILE A 49 -9.03 -3.39 -24.19
CA ILE A 49 -9.69 -4.46 -24.94
C ILE A 49 -9.08 -5.79 -24.54
N THR A 50 -9.92 -6.74 -24.12
CA THR A 50 -9.55 -8.10 -23.72
C THR A 50 -9.91 -9.14 -24.77
N GLU A 51 -10.85 -8.82 -25.67
CA GLU A 51 -11.26 -9.65 -26.78
C GLU A 51 -11.49 -8.78 -28.01
N SER A 52 -10.53 -8.80 -28.93
CA SER A 52 -10.51 -7.88 -30.10
C SER A 52 -11.64 -8.13 -31.09
N GLN A 53 -12.08 -9.38 -31.28
CA GLN A 53 -13.12 -9.71 -32.27
C GLN A 53 -14.48 -9.09 -31.93
N ARG A 54 -14.84 -9.03 -30.64
CA ARG A 54 -16.09 -8.43 -30.16
C ARG A 54 -15.88 -7.07 -29.51
N GLY A 55 -14.64 -6.61 -29.38
CA GLY A 55 -14.29 -5.34 -28.74
C GLY A 55 -14.59 -5.31 -27.25
N LEU A 56 -14.60 -6.48 -26.55
CA LEU A 56 -14.90 -6.55 -25.15
C LEU A 56 -13.74 -5.99 -24.33
N ARG A 57 -14.09 -5.31 -23.23
CA ARG A 57 -13.14 -4.58 -22.39
C ARG A 57 -13.00 -5.17 -20.99
N THR A 58 -12.02 -4.70 -20.24
CA THR A 58 -11.75 -5.07 -18.85
C THR A 58 -12.93 -4.78 -17.92
N ALA A 59 -13.66 -3.70 -18.13
CA ALA A 59 -14.87 -3.38 -17.39
C ALA A 59 -16.11 -3.81 -18.19
N PRO A 60 -17.12 -4.45 -17.54
CA PRO A 60 -18.37 -4.81 -18.20
C PRO A 60 -19.20 -3.56 -18.52
N SER A 61 -19.81 -3.54 -19.70
CA SER A 61 -20.75 -2.50 -20.14
C SER A 61 -22.06 -3.12 -20.56
N ALA A 62 -23.18 -2.49 -20.21
CA ALA A 62 -24.50 -2.94 -20.62
C ALA A 62 -24.60 -2.94 -22.17
N GLY A 63 -24.92 -4.12 -22.73
CA GLY A 63 -24.98 -4.32 -24.18
C GLY A 63 -23.66 -4.10 -24.92
N ALA A 64 -22.52 -4.09 -24.21
CA ALA A 64 -21.20 -3.77 -24.76
C ALA A 64 -21.14 -2.44 -25.53
N ILE A 65 -21.89 -1.43 -25.06
CA ILE A 65 -21.97 -0.10 -25.70
C ILE A 65 -20.74 0.76 -25.40
N TYR A 66 -20.15 0.62 -24.21
CA TYR A 66 -18.96 1.36 -23.74
C TYR A 66 -19.11 2.89 -23.88
N PRO A 67 -20.07 3.50 -23.16
CA PRO A 67 -20.34 4.94 -23.22
C PRO A 67 -19.26 5.79 -22.55
N ILE A 68 -18.33 5.18 -21.80
CA ILE A 68 -17.33 5.85 -20.97
C ILE A 68 -16.05 6.11 -21.77
N GLU A 69 -15.51 7.31 -21.60
CA GLU A 69 -14.19 7.75 -22.05
C GLU A 69 -13.32 8.06 -20.83
N LEU A 70 -12.02 7.72 -20.90
CA LEU A 70 -11.04 8.03 -19.87
C LEU A 70 -10.11 9.14 -20.35
N LEU A 71 -9.98 10.19 -19.53
CA LEU A 71 -9.00 11.24 -19.78
C LEU A 71 -7.95 11.20 -18.65
N PHE A 72 -6.71 11.47 -18.99
CA PHE A 72 -5.57 11.48 -18.09
C PHE A 72 -5.01 12.89 -18.03
N ALA A 73 -5.18 13.57 -16.90
CA ALA A 73 -4.57 14.85 -16.60
C ALA A 73 -3.25 14.60 -15.87
N MET A 74 -2.15 14.96 -16.50
CA MET A 74 -0.79 14.78 -16.02
C MET A 74 -0.01 16.10 -16.11
N GLN A 75 1.20 16.13 -15.57
CA GLN A 75 2.06 17.30 -15.62
C GLN A 75 2.35 17.79 -17.04
N ASP A 76 2.44 16.86 -17.99
CA ASP A 76 2.76 17.13 -19.40
C ASP A 76 1.51 17.33 -20.29
N GLY A 77 0.32 17.39 -19.69
CA GLY A 77 -0.90 17.74 -20.39
C GLY A 77 -2.12 16.88 -20.10
N LEU A 78 -3.11 17.04 -20.95
CA LEU A 78 -4.38 16.31 -20.93
C LEU A 78 -4.44 15.34 -22.11
N PHE A 79 -4.80 14.09 -21.82
CA PHE A 79 -4.80 13.00 -22.79
C PHE A 79 -6.11 12.22 -22.76
N VAL A 80 -6.59 11.76 -23.90
CA VAL A 80 -7.73 10.83 -24.02
C VAL A 80 -7.19 9.44 -24.32
N TYR A 81 -7.62 8.45 -23.56
CA TYR A 81 -7.27 7.06 -23.84
C TYR A 81 -8.07 6.50 -25.00
N ARG A 82 -7.39 5.83 -25.91
CA ARG A 82 -7.94 5.16 -27.07
C ARG A 82 -7.76 3.65 -26.93
N PRO A 83 -8.81 2.90 -26.53
CA PRO A 83 -8.69 1.47 -26.29
C PRO A 83 -8.34 0.66 -27.55
N THR A 84 -8.78 1.12 -28.74
CA THR A 84 -8.63 0.39 -30.01
C THR A 84 -7.20 0.16 -30.43
N ASP A 85 -6.32 1.10 -30.12
CA ASP A 85 -4.90 1.06 -30.46
C ASP A 85 -4.00 1.20 -29.22
N HIS A 86 -4.60 1.09 -28.03
CA HIS A 86 -3.92 1.22 -26.73
C HIS A 86 -2.97 2.42 -26.70
N SER A 87 -3.51 3.60 -26.98
CA SER A 87 -2.74 4.85 -27.07
C SER A 87 -3.39 5.99 -26.29
N LEU A 88 -2.61 7.04 -26.03
CA LEU A 88 -3.09 8.31 -25.48
C LEU A 88 -3.04 9.38 -26.57
N LEU A 89 -4.18 10.01 -26.84
CA LEU A 89 -4.28 11.19 -27.71
C LEU A 89 -4.18 12.46 -26.85
N GLN A 90 -3.14 13.26 -27.03
CA GLN A 90 -3.01 14.55 -26.37
C GLN A 90 -4.03 15.55 -26.88
N THR A 91 -4.84 16.11 -25.98
CA THR A 91 -5.88 17.11 -26.28
C THR A 91 -5.57 18.48 -25.67
N GLY A 92 -4.58 18.55 -24.78
CA GLY A 92 -4.04 19.76 -24.18
C GLY A 92 -2.59 19.57 -23.76
N ASP A 93 -1.80 20.63 -23.79
CA ASP A 93 -0.37 20.64 -23.46
C ASP A 93 -0.06 21.29 -22.09
N GLN A 94 -1.10 21.70 -21.38
CA GLN A 94 -0.98 22.33 -20.06
C GLN A 94 -1.37 21.36 -18.94
N ASP A 95 -0.68 21.48 -17.81
CA ASP A 95 -1.08 20.81 -16.58
C ASP A 95 -2.37 21.46 -16.04
N VAL A 96 -3.45 20.68 -16.08
CA VAL A 96 -4.79 21.16 -15.67
C VAL A 96 -5.18 20.71 -14.26
N ARG A 97 -4.31 19.97 -13.53
CA ARG A 97 -4.66 19.39 -12.23
C ARG A 97 -5.03 20.43 -11.18
N ASN A 98 -4.35 21.59 -11.15
CA ASN A 98 -4.72 22.69 -10.26
C ASN A 98 -6.09 23.31 -10.61
N MET A 99 -6.44 23.37 -11.90
CA MET A 99 -7.76 23.83 -12.32
C MET A 99 -8.86 22.83 -11.98
N LEU A 100 -8.57 21.51 -12.11
CA LEU A 100 -9.47 20.45 -11.65
C LEU A 100 -9.65 20.49 -10.14
N ALA A 101 -8.59 20.72 -9.38
CA ALA A 101 -8.62 20.86 -7.92
C ALA A 101 -9.55 21.99 -7.48
N ALA A 102 -9.50 23.14 -8.15
CA ALA A 102 -10.38 24.27 -7.85
C ALA A 102 -11.87 23.95 -8.07
N ALA A 103 -12.20 22.97 -8.93
CA ALA A 103 -13.55 22.52 -9.19
C ALA A 103 -14.00 21.36 -8.29
N ALA A 104 -13.10 20.76 -7.48
CA ALA A 104 -13.35 19.54 -6.74
C ALA A 104 -13.47 19.76 -5.22
N SER A 105 -14.28 18.95 -4.54
CA SER A 105 -14.44 18.96 -3.09
C SER A 105 -13.19 18.47 -2.32
N MET A 106 -12.28 17.77 -3.01
CA MET A 106 -11.03 17.23 -2.47
C MET A 106 -9.82 17.84 -3.18
N ALA A 107 -9.74 19.18 -3.16
CA ALA A 107 -8.75 19.96 -3.93
C ALA A 107 -7.31 19.50 -3.72
N GLU A 108 -6.89 19.26 -2.47
CA GLU A 108 -5.53 18.81 -2.14
C GLU A 108 -5.20 17.44 -2.74
N SER A 109 -6.17 16.51 -2.76
CA SER A 109 -5.96 15.20 -3.37
C SER A 109 -5.82 15.29 -4.90
N VAL A 110 -6.59 16.18 -5.54
CA VAL A 110 -6.55 16.39 -6.99
C VAL A 110 -5.26 17.09 -7.40
N SER A 111 -4.91 18.21 -6.76
CA SER A 111 -3.68 18.95 -7.10
C SER A 111 -2.40 18.18 -6.78
N GLY A 112 -2.43 17.34 -5.74
CA GLY A 112 -1.26 16.56 -5.28
C GLY A 112 -1.07 15.23 -6.00
N ALA A 113 -2.07 14.76 -6.77
CA ALA A 113 -1.96 13.49 -7.49
C ALA A 113 -0.88 13.54 -8.58
N GLY A 114 -0.21 12.42 -8.82
CA GLY A 114 0.70 12.28 -9.97
C GLY A 114 -0.05 12.25 -11.31
N CYS A 115 -1.31 11.78 -11.29
CA CYS A 115 -2.24 11.76 -12.41
C CYS A 115 -3.68 11.78 -11.90
N ASP A 116 -4.53 12.60 -12.51
CA ASP A 116 -5.98 12.52 -12.33
C ASP A 116 -6.62 11.85 -13.55
N ILE A 117 -7.37 10.77 -13.31
CA ILE A 117 -8.07 10.04 -14.35
C ILE A 117 -9.55 10.46 -14.29
N ILE A 118 -9.99 11.19 -15.31
CA ILE A 118 -11.37 11.64 -15.42
C ILE A 118 -12.18 10.58 -16.14
N VAL A 119 -13.20 10.05 -15.49
CA VAL A 119 -14.19 9.13 -16.05
C VAL A 119 -15.34 9.96 -16.56
N ALA A 120 -15.51 10.03 -17.86
CA ALA A 120 -16.58 10.81 -18.50
C ALA A 120 -17.48 9.91 -19.35
N GLY A 121 -18.80 10.09 -19.24
CA GLY A 121 -19.77 9.22 -19.89
C GLY A 121 -20.75 9.94 -20.80
N SER A 122 -21.23 9.26 -21.85
CA SER A 122 -22.28 9.72 -22.75
C SER A 122 -23.56 8.93 -22.54
N VAL A 123 -24.54 9.54 -21.87
CA VAL A 123 -25.89 8.95 -21.75
C VAL A 123 -26.50 8.71 -23.14
N ARG A 124 -26.27 9.62 -24.09
CA ARG A 124 -26.80 9.52 -25.44
C ARG A 124 -26.42 8.21 -26.14
N LYS A 125 -25.18 7.72 -25.96
CA LYS A 125 -24.74 6.44 -26.55
C LYS A 125 -25.62 5.26 -26.10
N MET A 126 -26.21 5.32 -24.91
CA MET A 126 -27.04 4.25 -24.33
C MET A 126 -28.53 4.44 -24.50
N THR A 127 -29.01 5.67 -24.76
CA THR A 127 -30.44 6.02 -24.73
C THR A 127 -31.26 5.23 -25.75
N THR A 128 -30.71 4.95 -26.94
CA THR A 128 -31.40 4.18 -27.97
C THR A 128 -31.82 2.79 -27.50
N GLN A 129 -30.95 2.12 -26.72
CA GLN A 129 -31.19 0.74 -26.24
C GLN A 129 -31.85 0.71 -24.87
N TYR A 130 -31.50 1.62 -23.96
CA TYR A 130 -31.85 1.52 -22.53
C TYR A 130 -32.76 2.64 -22.04
N LYS A 131 -33.15 3.60 -22.92
CA LYS A 131 -34.11 4.67 -22.60
C LYS A 131 -33.80 5.33 -21.23
N GLU A 132 -34.77 5.30 -20.32
CA GLU A 132 -34.67 5.88 -18.96
C GLU A 132 -33.60 5.22 -18.09
N ASN A 133 -33.24 3.97 -18.34
CA ASN A 133 -32.19 3.26 -17.59
C ASN A 133 -30.77 3.60 -18.06
N ALA A 134 -30.62 4.30 -19.18
CA ALA A 134 -29.31 4.62 -19.80
C ALA A 134 -28.34 5.26 -18.79
N ARG A 135 -28.79 6.30 -18.06
CA ARG A 135 -27.96 6.99 -17.06
C ARG A 135 -27.54 6.08 -15.91
N ARG A 136 -28.48 5.27 -15.40
CA ARG A 136 -28.23 4.33 -14.31
C ARG A 136 -27.15 3.31 -14.68
N TYR A 137 -27.23 2.74 -15.88
CA TYR A 137 -26.26 1.74 -16.34
C TYR A 137 -24.88 2.34 -16.60
N MET A 138 -24.84 3.57 -17.14
CA MET A 138 -23.60 4.32 -17.31
C MET A 138 -22.91 4.59 -15.94
N HIS A 139 -23.65 4.96 -14.90
CA HIS A 139 -23.09 5.16 -13.58
C HIS A 139 -22.56 3.86 -12.97
N MET A 140 -23.23 2.72 -13.18
CA MET A 140 -22.74 1.40 -12.75
C MET A 140 -21.41 1.06 -13.46
N GLU A 141 -21.32 1.29 -14.77
CA GLU A 141 -20.09 1.06 -15.54
C GLU A 141 -18.95 1.95 -15.04
N ALA A 142 -19.20 3.22 -14.74
CA ALA A 142 -18.20 4.11 -14.17
C ALA A 142 -17.64 3.58 -12.84
N GLY A 143 -18.49 2.97 -12.01
CA GLY A 143 -18.07 2.30 -10.77
C GLY A 143 -17.17 1.08 -11.02
N HIS A 144 -17.51 0.24 -12.03
CA HIS A 144 -16.68 -0.91 -12.41
C HIS A 144 -15.29 -0.48 -12.88
N ILE A 145 -15.24 0.55 -13.73
CA ILE A 145 -13.98 1.12 -14.23
C ILE A 145 -13.14 1.68 -13.09
N ALA A 146 -13.77 2.48 -12.21
CA ALA A 146 -13.08 3.08 -11.09
C ALA A 146 -12.48 2.02 -10.14
N GLN A 147 -13.21 0.95 -9.85
CA GLN A 147 -12.72 -0.14 -9.02
C GLN A 147 -11.56 -0.89 -9.68
N ASN A 148 -11.63 -1.17 -10.99
CA ASN A 148 -10.52 -1.80 -11.71
C ASN A 148 -9.24 -0.95 -11.64
N ILE A 149 -9.35 0.37 -11.87
CA ILE A 149 -8.22 1.30 -11.77
C ILE A 149 -7.64 1.32 -10.35
N GLN A 150 -8.49 1.36 -9.32
CA GLN A 150 -8.04 1.37 -7.93
C GLN A 150 -7.32 0.07 -7.51
N LEU A 151 -7.82 -1.09 -7.94
CA LEU A 151 -7.17 -2.38 -7.67
C LEU A 151 -5.83 -2.47 -8.42
N GLN A 152 -5.80 -2.02 -9.68
CA GLN A 152 -4.57 -1.99 -10.45
C GLN A 152 -3.55 -1.01 -9.84
N ALA A 153 -3.98 0.13 -9.31
CA ALA A 153 -3.09 1.06 -8.61
C ALA A 153 -2.39 0.38 -7.44
N VAL A 154 -3.11 -0.41 -6.62
CA VAL A 154 -2.52 -1.21 -5.53
C VAL A 154 -1.46 -2.18 -6.05
N CYS A 155 -1.75 -2.90 -7.15
CA CYS A 155 -0.79 -3.83 -7.77
C CYS A 155 0.48 -3.14 -8.27
N LEU A 156 0.39 -1.85 -8.59
CA LEU A 156 1.50 -1.02 -9.06
C LEU A 156 2.24 -0.27 -7.94
N GLY A 157 1.85 -0.48 -6.67
CA GLY A 157 2.40 0.27 -5.53
C GLY A 157 1.92 1.71 -5.45
N LEU A 158 0.84 2.06 -6.17
CA LEU A 158 0.24 3.38 -6.17
C LEU A 158 -0.94 3.46 -5.20
N GLY A 159 -1.17 4.64 -4.66
CA GLY A 159 -2.39 5.00 -3.97
C GLY A 159 -3.41 5.63 -4.92
N SER A 160 -4.68 5.54 -4.55
CA SER A 160 -5.74 6.20 -5.32
C SER A 160 -6.93 6.58 -4.46
N VAL A 161 -7.68 7.59 -4.91
CA VAL A 161 -8.99 7.96 -4.36
C VAL A 161 -9.92 8.42 -5.47
N THR A 162 -11.20 8.02 -5.38
CA THR A 162 -12.25 8.52 -6.26
C THR A 162 -12.90 9.76 -5.65
N VAL A 163 -13.02 10.80 -6.45
CA VAL A 163 -13.69 12.06 -6.13
C VAL A 163 -14.96 12.16 -6.98
N GLY A 164 -16.12 12.14 -6.32
CA GLY A 164 -17.42 12.32 -6.97
C GLY A 164 -18.04 13.71 -6.71
N GLY A 165 -17.48 14.47 -5.76
CA GLY A 165 -17.92 15.83 -5.43
C GLY A 165 -17.11 16.87 -6.20
N PHE A 166 -17.67 17.42 -7.27
CA PHE A 166 -17.06 18.48 -8.09
C PHE A 166 -18.12 19.25 -8.88
N ASP A 167 -17.76 20.46 -9.34
CA ASP A 167 -18.57 21.19 -10.29
C ASP A 167 -18.41 20.61 -11.69
N SER A 168 -19.45 19.92 -12.15
CA SER A 168 -19.45 19.24 -13.46
C SER A 168 -19.27 20.19 -14.64
N LYS A 169 -19.69 21.47 -14.53
CA LYS A 169 -19.53 22.46 -15.59
C LYS A 169 -18.07 22.90 -15.70
N GLU A 170 -17.43 23.16 -14.56
CA GLU A 170 -16.03 23.55 -14.53
C GLU A 170 -15.10 22.39 -14.94
N VAL A 171 -15.33 21.16 -14.45
CA VAL A 171 -14.58 19.97 -14.90
C VAL A 171 -14.71 19.77 -16.41
N ARG A 172 -15.95 19.90 -16.97
CA ARG A 172 -16.16 19.81 -18.41
C ARG A 172 -15.35 20.86 -19.18
N LYS A 173 -15.32 22.08 -18.70
CA LYS A 173 -14.58 23.19 -19.31
C LYS A 173 -13.08 22.95 -19.28
N VAL A 174 -12.55 22.59 -18.10
CA VAL A 174 -11.13 22.30 -17.88
C VAL A 174 -10.66 21.14 -18.77
N CYS A 175 -11.43 20.05 -18.81
CA CYS A 175 -11.11 18.86 -19.61
C CYS A 175 -11.49 19.00 -21.09
N LYS A 176 -12.08 20.12 -21.52
CA LYS A 176 -12.57 20.35 -22.90
C LYS A 176 -13.52 19.24 -23.38
N LEU A 177 -14.33 18.71 -22.48
CA LEU A 177 -15.28 17.63 -22.80
C LEU A 177 -16.36 18.13 -23.75
N SER A 178 -16.75 17.29 -24.71
CA SER A 178 -17.89 17.56 -25.59
C SER A 178 -19.18 17.71 -24.77
N ARG A 179 -20.20 18.35 -25.36
CA ARG A 179 -21.50 18.55 -24.70
C ARG A 179 -22.22 17.24 -24.37
N GLU A 180 -21.85 16.14 -25.02
CA GLU A 180 -22.45 14.82 -24.82
C GLU A 180 -21.82 14.03 -23.68
N LEU A 181 -20.61 14.44 -23.25
CA LEU A 181 -19.89 13.79 -22.15
C LEU A 181 -20.16 14.50 -20.83
N GLU A 182 -20.55 13.77 -19.81
CA GLU A 182 -20.62 14.25 -18.42
C GLU A 182 -19.51 13.63 -17.59
N PRO A 183 -18.78 14.42 -16.78
CA PRO A 183 -17.80 13.87 -15.85
C PRO A 183 -18.53 13.14 -14.71
N LEU A 184 -18.06 11.94 -14.36
CA LEU A 184 -18.67 11.07 -13.36
C LEU A 184 -17.76 10.86 -12.16
N TYR A 185 -16.44 10.72 -12.37
CA TYR A 185 -15.42 10.62 -11.36
C TYR A 185 -14.15 11.35 -11.78
N ILE A 186 -13.42 11.87 -10.79
CA ILE A 186 -11.99 12.14 -10.87
C ILE A 186 -11.31 11.10 -9.99
N ILE A 187 -10.45 10.27 -10.55
CA ILE A 187 -9.68 9.27 -9.80
C ILE A 187 -8.26 9.81 -9.68
N CYS A 188 -7.93 10.31 -8.49
CA CYS A 188 -6.58 10.76 -8.17
C CYS A 188 -5.69 9.54 -7.97
N VAL A 189 -4.54 9.49 -8.63
CA VAL A 189 -3.57 8.41 -8.54
C VAL A 189 -2.18 8.99 -8.35
N GLY A 190 -1.38 8.37 -7.49
CA GLY A 190 0.00 8.79 -7.23
C GLY A 190 0.68 7.87 -6.24
N TYR A 191 1.95 8.10 -5.99
CA TYR A 191 2.61 7.45 -4.86
C TYR A 191 2.11 8.07 -3.56
N PRO A 192 1.70 7.28 -2.54
CA PRO A 192 1.19 7.81 -1.28
C PRO A 192 2.20 8.75 -0.60
N ALA A 193 1.77 9.95 -0.17
CA ALA A 193 2.56 10.82 0.69
C ALA A 193 2.54 10.28 2.13
N GLY A 194 3.68 10.29 2.81
CA GLY A 194 3.80 9.78 4.20
C GLY A 194 4.12 8.28 4.27
N ASN A 195 3.94 7.53 3.18
CA ASN A 195 4.63 6.28 2.87
C ASN A 195 5.59 6.51 1.69
N GLY A 196 6.04 7.74 1.51
CA GLY A 196 7.03 8.10 0.53
C GLY A 196 8.39 7.56 0.90
N THR A 197 8.55 6.31 0.61
CA THR A 197 9.75 5.85 -0.03
C THR A 197 9.30 5.02 -1.22
N THR A 198 9.36 5.60 -2.41
CA THR A 198 9.89 4.85 -3.52
C THR A 198 11.09 4.12 -2.95
N GLU A 199 10.96 2.81 -2.82
CA GLU A 199 12.13 1.99 -2.90
C GLU A 199 12.73 2.23 -4.29
N THR A 200 13.47 3.33 -4.43
CA THR A 200 14.59 3.36 -5.35
C THR A 200 15.51 2.24 -4.89
N ALA A 201 16.14 1.56 -5.81
CA ALA A 201 17.16 0.53 -5.55
C ALA A 201 18.20 0.93 -4.47
N ASP A 202 18.32 2.23 -4.16
CA ASP A 202 19.19 2.80 -3.13
C ASP A 202 18.73 2.51 -1.68
N GLY A 203 17.43 2.30 -1.40
CA GLY A 203 16.95 1.91 -0.06
C GLY A 203 17.24 0.44 0.23
N GLN A 204 17.21 -0.39 -0.79
CA GLN A 204 17.57 -1.81 -0.70
C GLN A 204 19.09 -1.98 -0.54
N ALA A 205 19.90 -1.12 -1.18
CA ALA A 205 21.36 -1.19 -1.08
C ALA A 205 21.87 -0.92 0.35
N GLY A 206 21.20 -0.04 1.13
CA GLY A 206 21.63 0.30 2.48
C GLY A 206 21.37 -0.79 3.54
N ALA A 207 20.35 -1.62 3.35
CA ALA A 207 20.00 -2.72 4.25
C ALA A 207 20.56 -4.07 3.81
N ALA A 208 21.06 -4.17 2.55
CA ALA A 208 21.59 -5.40 2.00
C ALA A 208 22.77 -5.93 2.83
N GLY A 209 22.73 -7.23 3.12
CA GLY A 209 23.74 -7.90 3.94
C GLY A 209 23.62 -7.69 5.45
N LYS A 210 22.73 -6.81 5.91
CA LYS A 210 22.36 -6.69 7.33
C LYS A 210 21.69 -7.95 7.83
N LYS A 211 21.77 -8.22 9.15
CA LYS A 211 21.23 -9.43 9.76
C LYS A 211 20.13 -9.11 10.75
N ALA A 212 18.99 -9.79 10.66
CA ALA A 212 17.87 -9.65 11.58
C ALA A 212 17.43 -11.00 12.16
N ALA A 213 17.25 -11.06 13.46
CA ALA A 213 16.64 -12.20 14.14
C ALA A 213 15.15 -11.92 14.38
N LEU A 214 14.28 -12.79 13.83
CA LEU A 214 12.84 -12.81 14.05
C LEU A 214 12.54 -13.81 15.16
N ILE A 215 12.08 -13.34 16.31
CA ILE A 215 11.82 -14.18 17.49
C ILE A 215 10.33 -14.48 17.53
N ILE A 216 9.96 -15.76 17.45
CA ILE A 216 8.59 -16.25 17.49
C ILE A 216 8.35 -17.13 18.73
N GLY A 217 7.12 -17.17 19.20
CA GLY A 217 6.72 -18.14 20.23
C GLY A 217 6.95 -19.58 19.79
N SER A 218 7.16 -20.49 20.73
CA SER A 218 7.36 -21.94 20.46
C SER A 218 6.10 -22.63 19.91
N GLN A 219 5.00 -21.90 19.83
CA GLN A 219 3.71 -22.26 19.22
C GLN A 219 2.88 -20.98 19.05
N ASN A 220 1.88 -21.03 18.17
CA ASN A 220 0.87 -19.98 18.04
C ASN A 220 1.46 -18.56 17.82
N PHE A 221 2.52 -18.44 17.02
CA PHE A 221 2.95 -17.12 16.54
C PHE A 221 1.90 -16.56 15.58
N ARG A 222 1.85 -15.24 15.41
CA ARG A 222 0.93 -14.64 14.45
C ARG A 222 1.53 -14.70 13.06
N ASP A 223 0.88 -15.45 12.18
CA ASP A 223 1.37 -15.82 10.85
C ASP A 223 1.68 -14.59 10.00
N GLU A 224 0.73 -13.66 9.88
CA GLU A 224 0.88 -12.47 9.04
C GLU A 224 2.00 -11.55 9.57
N GLU A 225 2.13 -11.45 10.88
CA GLU A 225 3.18 -10.63 11.50
C GLU A 225 4.58 -11.17 11.18
N LEU A 226 4.74 -12.49 11.19
CA LEU A 226 6.02 -13.11 10.81
C LEU A 226 6.26 -13.01 9.32
N PHE A 227 5.35 -13.54 8.52
CA PHE A 227 5.62 -13.76 7.09
C PHE A 227 5.66 -12.45 6.31
N GLU A 228 4.81 -11.47 6.61
CA GLU A 228 4.85 -10.18 5.94
C GLU A 228 6.07 -9.36 6.34
N THR A 229 6.43 -9.33 7.64
CA THR A 229 7.67 -8.67 8.07
C THR A 229 8.89 -9.32 7.42
N LYS A 230 8.97 -10.66 7.45
CA LYS A 230 10.06 -11.40 6.82
C LYS A 230 10.16 -11.12 5.32
N ARG A 231 9.02 -11.16 4.60
CA ARG A 231 8.96 -10.88 3.17
C ARG A 231 9.54 -9.51 2.81
N VAL A 232 9.24 -8.48 3.60
CA VAL A 232 9.78 -7.13 3.38
C VAL A 232 11.28 -7.08 3.62
N LEU A 233 11.77 -7.71 4.69
CA LEU A 233 13.19 -7.77 5.02
C LEU A 233 13.99 -8.57 3.96
N ASP A 234 13.47 -9.71 3.53
CA ASP A 234 14.09 -10.55 2.50
C ASP A 234 14.15 -9.81 1.15
N ALA A 235 13.10 -9.07 0.79
CA ALA A 235 13.08 -8.24 -0.42
C ALA A 235 14.15 -7.13 -0.39
N ALA A 236 14.51 -6.65 0.80
CA ALA A 236 15.59 -5.69 1.03
C ALA A 236 16.98 -6.37 1.19
N LEU A 237 17.09 -7.66 0.88
CA LEU A 237 18.31 -8.46 1.00
C LEU A 237 18.91 -8.49 2.42
N VAL A 238 18.05 -8.34 3.45
CA VAL A 238 18.42 -8.56 4.84
C VAL A 238 18.47 -10.07 5.10
N GLN A 239 19.53 -10.53 5.72
CA GLN A 239 19.67 -11.94 6.12
C GLN A 239 18.80 -12.19 7.35
N THR A 240 17.67 -12.86 7.18
CA THR A 240 16.74 -13.15 8.27
C THR A 240 16.95 -14.53 8.85
N VAL A 241 16.87 -14.63 10.18
CA VAL A 241 16.91 -15.88 10.94
C VAL A 241 15.69 -15.95 11.85
N ILE A 242 15.04 -17.10 11.91
CA ILE A 242 13.94 -17.33 12.85
C ILE A 242 14.48 -18.05 14.07
N ALA A 243 14.22 -17.45 15.24
CA ALA A 243 14.59 -18.00 16.55
C ALA A 243 13.35 -18.24 17.43
N SER A 244 13.40 -19.26 18.28
CA SER A 244 12.37 -19.55 19.25
C SER A 244 12.95 -20.28 20.48
N THR A 245 12.16 -20.50 21.52
CA THR A 245 12.57 -21.34 22.65
C THR A 245 12.74 -22.82 22.23
N LYS A 246 12.08 -23.23 21.15
CA LYS A 246 12.25 -24.56 20.50
C LYS A 246 12.77 -24.36 19.06
N THR A 247 13.59 -25.28 18.60
CA THR A 247 14.02 -25.36 17.20
C THR A 247 13.15 -26.35 16.41
N GLY A 248 13.17 -26.22 15.09
CA GLY A 248 12.38 -27.03 14.17
C GLY A 248 11.10 -26.35 13.73
N VAL A 249 10.15 -27.16 13.26
CA VAL A 249 8.88 -26.66 12.69
C VAL A 249 7.95 -26.20 13.82
N ILE A 250 7.49 -24.98 13.72
CA ILE A 250 6.55 -24.33 14.66
C ILE A 250 5.32 -23.90 13.89
N GLN A 251 4.13 -24.17 14.44
CA GLN A 251 2.86 -23.79 13.82
C GLN A 251 2.37 -22.44 14.36
N GLY A 252 1.92 -21.57 13.45
CA GLY A 252 1.24 -20.32 13.74
C GLY A 252 -0.24 -20.49 14.04
N VAL A 253 -0.89 -19.39 14.44
CA VAL A 253 -2.33 -19.36 14.80
C VAL A 253 -3.23 -19.74 13.61
N LEU A 254 -2.85 -19.35 12.39
CA LEU A 254 -3.62 -19.63 11.17
C LEU A 254 -3.25 -20.96 10.50
N GLY A 255 -2.34 -21.72 11.12
CA GLY A 255 -1.94 -23.03 10.65
C GLY A 255 -0.73 -23.07 9.73
N ASN A 256 -0.18 -21.93 9.34
CA ASN A 256 1.09 -21.91 8.62
C ASN A 256 2.24 -22.36 9.53
N VAL A 257 3.32 -22.81 8.93
CA VAL A 257 4.48 -23.32 9.65
C VAL A 257 5.73 -22.49 9.34
N ALA A 258 6.57 -22.30 10.36
CA ALA A 258 7.88 -21.68 10.23
C ALA A 258 8.94 -22.59 10.87
N GLU A 259 10.14 -22.59 10.31
CA GLU A 259 11.27 -23.34 10.86
C GLU A 259 12.16 -22.42 11.69
N ALA A 260 12.17 -22.62 13.01
CA ALA A 260 13.10 -21.95 13.90
C ALA A 260 14.45 -22.68 13.90
N SER A 261 15.47 -22.01 13.37
CA SER A 261 16.81 -22.60 13.18
C SER A 261 17.74 -22.41 14.41
N ILE A 262 17.43 -21.43 15.26
CA ILE A 262 18.27 -21.06 16.43
C ILE A 262 17.41 -21.03 17.69
N PRO A 263 17.84 -21.69 18.78
CA PRO A 263 17.19 -21.51 20.09
C PRO A 263 17.53 -20.12 20.64
N VAL A 264 16.51 -19.40 21.12
CA VAL A 264 16.65 -17.99 21.53
C VAL A 264 17.71 -17.78 22.61
N ASN A 265 17.97 -18.76 23.47
CA ASN A 265 19.02 -18.69 24.50
C ASN A 265 20.44 -18.79 23.94
N ARG A 266 20.63 -19.14 22.68
CA ARG A 266 21.92 -19.13 21.96
C ARG A 266 22.08 -17.93 21.03
N LEU A 267 21.04 -17.08 20.91
CA LEU A 267 21.11 -15.88 20.10
C LEU A 267 22.01 -14.85 20.79
N LYS A 268 23.04 -14.40 20.08
CA LYS A 268 23.93 -13.32 20.55
C LYS A 268 23.55 -12.03 19.82
N VAL A 269 23.25 -10.98 20.58
CA VAL A 269 22.84 -9.66 20.03
C VAL A 269 23.88 -9.10 19.06
N ASP A 270 25.18 -9.37 19.32
CA ASP A 270 26.28 -8.90 18.46
C ASP A 270 26.23 -9.42 17.03
N ASP A 271 25.68 -10.60 16.81
CA ASP A 271 25.63 -11.25 15.52
C ASP A 271 24.58 -10.64 14.58
N TYR A 272 23.74 -9.71 15.09
CA TYR A 272 22.60 -9.12 14.38
C TYR A 272 22.60 -7.60 14.42
N ASP A 273 22.00 -7.00 13.40
CA ASP A 273 21.74 -5.56 13.33
C ASP A 273 20.35 -5.20 13.88
N ALA A 274 19.42 -6.18 13.87
CA ALA A 274 18.08 -6.05 14.43
C ALA A 274 17.63 -7.29 15.20
N ILE A 275 16.94 -7.09 16.33
CA ILE A 275 16.23 -8.10 17.11
C ILE A 275 14.75 -7.76 17.07
N ILE A 276 13.91 -8.68 16.58
CA ILE A 276 12.51 -8.42 16.26
C ILE A 276 11.63 -9.48 16.93
N PHE A 277 10.73 -9.07 17.80
CA PHE A 277 9.75 -9.95 18.45
C PHE A 277 8.44 -9.93 17.68
N ILE A 278 8.00 -11.10 17.26
CA ILE A 278 6.73 -11.34 16.56
C ILE A 278 5.66 -11.68 17.59
N GLY A 279 4.48 -11.12 17.45
CA GLY A 279 3.37 -11.36 18.34
C GLY A 279 2.66 -12.69 18.10
N GLY A 280 1.43 -12.74 18.58
CA GLY A 280 0.62 -13.93 18.70
C GLY A 280 0.62 -14.47 20.13
N PRO A 281 -0.33 -15.36 20.48
CA PRO A 281 -0.47 -15.90 21.84
C PRO A 281 0.83 -16.51 22.41
N GLY A 282 1.65 -17.12 21.56
CA GLY A 282 2.93 -17.71 21.97
C GLY A 282 3.99 -16.72 22.46
N ALA A 283 3.89 -15.44 22.09
CA ALA A 283 4.87 -14.42 22.50
C ALA A 283 4.88 -14.18 24.04
N VAL A 284 3.81 -14.56 24.73
CA VAL A 284 3.69 -14.43 26.19
C VAL A 284 4.84 -15.16 26.94
N GLU A 285 5.40 -16.23 26.35
CA GLU A 285 6.51 -16.98 26.98
C GLU A 285 7.77 -16.13 27.19
N TYR A 286 7.89 -15.00 26.48
CA TYR A 286 9.04 -14.08 26.59
C TYR A 286 8.80 -12.95 27.59
N ALA A 287 7.55 -12.62 27.91
CA ALA A 287 7.19 -11.41 28.64
C ALA A 287 7.71 -11.37 30.11
N GLY A 288 7.96 -12.52 30.70
CA GLY A 288 8.51 -12.63 32.07
C GLY A 288 9.89 -13.31 32.13
N ASN A 289 10.50 -13.62 30.98
CA ASN A 289 11.74 -14.37 30.93
C ASN A 289 12.97 -13.48 31.18
N PRO A 290 13.76 -13.70 32.23
CA PRO A 290 14.92 -12.85 32.58
C PRO A 290 15.97 -12.77 31.45
N ALA A 291 16.21 -13.86 30.74
CA ALA A 291 17.18 -13.90 29.66
C ALA A 291 16.68 -13.03 28.46
N THR A 292 15.38 -13.08 28.16
CA THR A 292 14.77 -12.21 27.17
C THR A 292 14.83 -10.74 27.57
N MET A 293 14.53 -10.41 28.82
CA MET A 293 14.63 -9.04 29.33
C MET A 293 16.08 -8.50 29.23
N ASN A 294 17.07 -9.34 29.50
CA ASN A 294 18.49 -8.97 29.34
C ASN A 294 18.84 -8.74 27.85
N MET A 295 18.38 -9.62 26.96
CA MET A 295 18.57 -9.47 25.51
C MET A 295 17.97 -8.15 24.98
N VAL A 296 16.75 -7.80 25.39
CA VAL A 296 16.09 -6.55 25.03
C VAL A 296 16.92 -5.34 25.47
N ARG A 297 17.31 -5.30 26.75
CA ARG A 297 18.17 -4.22 27.31
C ARG A 297 19.53 -4.15 26.62
N GLU A 298 20.12 -5.28 26.31
CA GLU A 298 21.41 -5.37 25.61
C GLU A 298 21.29 -4.84 24.17
N THR A 299 20.19 -5.15 23.46
CA THR A 299 19.91 -4.66 22.12
C THR A 299 19.88 -3.13 22.09
N VAL A 300 19.16 -2.51 23.01
CA VAL A 300 19.11 -1.04 23.16
C VAL A 300 20.48 -0.47 23.52
N ARG A 301 21.16 -1.03 24.51
CA ARG A 301 22.49 -0.58 24.97
C ARG A 301 23.54 -0.61 23.86
N LYS A 302 23.48 -1.62 22.98
CA LYS A 302 24.41 -1.78 21.84
C LYS A 302 24.03 -0.95 20.61
N GLY A 303 22.95 -0.15 20.68
CA GLY A 303 22.50 0.65 19.55
C GLY A 303 22.05 -0.20 18.35
N LYS A 304 21.48 -1.37 18.61
CA LYS A 304 20.88 -2.23 17.60
C LYS A 304 19.39 -1.93 17.47
N ILE A 305 18.80 -2.25 16.34
CA ILE A 305 17.36 -2.06 16.11
C ILE A 305 16.59 -3.08 16.94
N LEU A 306 15.59 -2.60 17.67
CA LEU A 306 14.69 -3.40 18.47
C LEU A 306 13.27 -3.27 17.93
N GLY A 307 12.71 -4.34 17.37
CA GLY A 307 11.37 -4.39 16.82
C GLY A 307 10.43 -5.23 17.69
N ALA A 308 9.14 -4.83 17.78
CA ALA A 308 8.09 -5.66 18.37
C ALA A 308 6.73 -5.34 17.75
N ILE A 309 5.94 -6.36 17.42
CA ILE A 309 4.64 -6.21 16.74
C ILE A 309 3.53 -6.97 17.46
N GLY A 310 2.30 -6.51 17.37
CA GLY A 310 1.12 -7.13 17.96
C GLY A 310 1.13 -7.04 19.48
N VAL A 311 1.14 -8.18 20.15
CA VAL A 311 1.23 -8.26 21.62
C VAL A 311 2.69 -8.21 22.12
N ALA A 312 3.67 -8.42 21.25
CA ALA A 312 5.08 -8.47 21.62
C ALA A 312 5.66 -7.16 22.21
N PRO A 313 5.15 -5.93 21.93
CA PRO A 313 5.62 -4.73 22.62
C PRO A 313 5.55 -4.78 24.14
N THR A 314 4.72 -5.65 24.75
CA THR A 314 4.73 -5.91 26.19
C THR A 314 6.05 -6.48 26.69
N ILE A 315 6.78 -7.21 25.85
CA ILE A 315 8.12 -7.72 26.18
C ILE A 315 9.08 -6.54 26.39
N LEU A 316 8.99 -5.51 25.55
CA LEU A 316 9.78 -4.29 25.66
C LEU A 316 9.39 -3.47 26.89
N ALA A 317 8.07 -3.39 27.16
CA ALA A 317 7.53 -2.75 28.36
C ALA A 317 8.08 -3.40 29.65
N ASN A 318 8.04 -4.72 29.75
CA ASN A 318 8.53 -5.49 30.88
C ASN A 318 10.06 -5.40 31.04
N ALA A 319 10.79 -5.16 29.95
CA ALA A 319 12.22 -4.90 30.01
C ALA A 319 12.57 -3.46 30.45
N ASN A 320 11.57 -2.60 30.70
CA ASN A 320 11.71 -1.19 31.07
C ASN A 320 12.51 -0.35 30.05
N VAL A 321 12.30 -0.59 28.74
CA VAL A 321 12.99 0.18 27.69
C VAL A 321 12.06 1.16 26.98
N LEU A 322 10.78 1.24 27.39
CA LEU A 322 9.77 2.11 26.75
C LEU A 322 9.46 3.39 27.54
N ALA A 323 10.07 3.63 28.71
CA ALA A 323 9.81 4.83 29.50
C ALA A 323 10.13 6.11 28.71
N GLY A 324 9.13 6.99 28.52
CA GLY A 324 9.25 8.21 27.73
C GLY A 324 9.38 8.00 26.21
N ILE A 325 9.21 6.78 25.72
CA ILE A 325 9.27 6.42 24.29
C ILE A 325 7.86 6.35 23.72
N ARG A 326 7.66 6.93 22.53
CA ARG A 326 6.43 6.72 21.78
C ARG A 326 6.39 5.29 21.27
N ALA A 327 5.29 4.60 21.58
CA ALA A 327 5.14 3.20 21.23
C ALA A 327 3.67 2.86 20.94
N THR A 328 3.47 1.78 20.21
CA THR A 328 2.16 1.21 19.92
C THR A 328 2.18 -0.30 20.09
N SER A 329 1.00 -0.91 20.17
CA SER A 329 0.82 -2.36 20.31
C SER A 329 -0.59 -2.75 19.85
N PHE A 330 -0.89 -4.03 19.84
CA PHE A 330 -2.26 -4.48 19.81
C PHE A 330 -3.06 -3.84 20.95
N LEU A 331 -4.30 -3.47 20.70
CA LEU A 331 -5.10 -2.63 21.61
C LEU A 331 -5.20 -3.20 23.05
N SER A 332 -5.27 -4.53 23.17
CA SER A 332 -5.31 -5.18 24.51
C SER A 332 -4.13 -4.86 25.40
N GLU A 333 -2.98 -4.51 24.80
CA GLU A 333 -1.70 -4.30 25.50
C GLU A 333 -1.43 -2.82 25.83
N GLN A 334 -2.32 -1.92 25.45
CA GLN A 334 -2.18 -0.48 25.69
C GLN A 334 -1.85 -0.17 27.16
N ASN A 335 -2.60 -0.75 28.08
CA ASN A 335 -2.43 -0.48 29.50
C ASN A 335 -1.04 -0.92 30.00
N SER A 336 -0.53 -2.05 29.52
CA SER A 336 0.80 -2.55 29.87
C SER A 336 1.90 -1.58 29.43
N LEU A 337 1.79 -1.02 28.21
CA LEU A 337 2.75 -0.03 27.70
C LEU A 337 2.69 1.27 28.52
N VAL A 338 1.49 1.78 28.80
CA VAL A 338 1.29 3.01 29.59
C VAL A 338 1.84 2.84 31.00
N GLN A 339 1.59 1.71 31.64
CA GLN A 339 2.14 1.41 33.00
C GLN A 339 3.67 1.34 33.00
N ALA A 340 4.29 0.92 31.89
CA ALA A 340 5.74 0.94 31.73
C ALA A 340 6.29 2.34 31.37
N GLY A 341 5.45 3.38 31.36
CA GLY A 341 5.84 4.76 31.08
C GLY A 341 5.97 5.11 29.60
N ALA A 342 5.48 4.29 28.70
CA ALA A 342 5.45 4.60 27.27
C ALA A 342 4.42 5.69 26.94
N ILE A 343 4.72 6.50 25.94
CA ILE A 343 3.76 7.41 25.31
C ILE A 343 3.00 6.61 24.25
N TYR A 344 1.88 6.02 24.64
CA TYR A 344 1.07 5.20 23.72
C TYR A 344 0.37 6.05 22.67
N THR A 345 0.53 5.71 21.40
CA THR A 345 0.00 6.51 20.28
C THR A 345 -1.17 5.87 19.57
N GLY A 346 -1.26 4.53 19.55
CA GLY A 346 -2.26 3.79 18.78
C GLY A 346 -2.06 3.86 17.25
N PHE A 347 -0.99 4.47 16.75
CA PHE A 347 -0.65 4.47 15.33
C PHE A 347 -0.24 3.06 14.86
N PRO A 348 -0.47 2.71 13.58
CA PRO A 348 -0.12 1.38 13.06
C PRO A 348 1.34 0.99 13.32
N VAL A 349 2.27 1.93 13.15
CA VAL A 349 3.71 1.77 13.45
C VAL A 349 4.21 3.02 14.14
N GLU A 350 5.00 2.84 15.18
CA GLU A 350 5.77 3.89 15.84
C GLU A 350 7.26 3.56 15.78
N ARG A 351 8.04 4.57 15.42
CA ARG A 351 9.50 4.52 15.46
C ARG A 351 10.02 5.66 16.31
N GLU A 352 10.65 5.31 17.41
CA GLU A 352 11.36 6.28 18.25
C GLU A 352 12.81 5.82 18.39
N ARG A 353 13.75 6.58 17.80
CA ARG A 353 15.18 6.20 17.71
C ARG A 353 15.34 4.85 16.99
N LEU A 354 15.81 3.81 17.71
CA LEU A 354 16.04 2.44 17.21
C LEU A 354 15.00 1.44 17.71
N ILE A 355 13.96 1.91 18.43
CA ILE A 355 12.84 1.09 18.88
C ILE A 355 11.69 1.29 17.88
N ILE A 356 11.17 0.18 17.36
CA ILE A 356 10.09 0.18 16.37
C ILE A 356 9.00 -0.76 16.88
N THR A 357 7.79 -0.25 17.05
CA THR A 357 6.64 -1.03 17.51
C THR A 357 5.50 -0.94 16.51
N ALA A 358 4.63 -1.96 16.46
CA ALA A 358 3.48 -1.99 15.55
C ALA A 358 2.26 -2.65 16.19
N THR A 359 1.07 -2.26 15.71
CA THR A 359 -0.21 -2.70 16.30
C THR A 359 -0.55 -4.16 16.04
N GLY A 360 -0.12 -4.76 14.93
CA GLY A 360 -0.46 -6.14 14.62
C GLY A 360 -0.47 -6.47 13.12
N PRO A 361 -1.20 -7.50 12.69
CA PRO A 361 -1.13 -8.06 11.34
C PRO A 361 -1.27 -7.02 10.23
N ASP A 362 -2.23 -6.11 10.34
CA ASP A 362 -2.47 -5.06 9.32
C ASP A 362 -1.31 -4.07 9.17
N ALA A 363 -0.45 -3.98 10.18
CA ALA A 363 0.72 -3.11 10.20
C ALA A 363 2.03 -3.84 9.83
N ALA A 364 2.02 -5.15 9.62
CA ALA A 364 3.24 -5.98 9.48
C ALA A 364 4.13 -5.54 8.31
N VAL A 365 3.54 -5.17 7.17
CA VAL A 365 4.29 -4.66 6.01
C VAL A 365 4.96 -3.32 6.33
N GLN A 366 4.24 -2.39 6.98
CA GLN A 366 4.79 -1.10 7.38
C GLN A 366 5.88 -1.24 8.43
N PHE A 367 5.68 -2.17 9.37
CA PHE A 367 6.67 -2.52 10.39
C PHE A 367 7.97 -3.04 9.76
N GLY A 368 7.88 -3.99 8.81
CA GLY A 368 9.03 -4.49 8.06
C GLY A 368 9.78 -3.37 7.32
N ARG A 369 9.06 -2.42 6.71
CA ARG A 369 9.64 -1.24 6.04
C ARG A 369 10.36 -0.33 7.03
N ALA A 370 9.74 0.02 8.14
CA ALA A 370 10.37 0.87 9.17
C ALA A 370 11.68 0.25 9.71
N ILE A 371 11.73 -1.08 9.83
CA ILE A 371 12.95 -1.80 10.19
C ILE A 371 13.99 -1.72 9.08
N THR A 372 13.60 -1.93 7.82
CA THR A 372 14.50 -1.84 6.67
C THR A 372 15.13 -0.44 6.53
N GLU A 373 14.31 0.60 6.71
CA GLU A 373 14.78 2.00 6.70
C GLU A 373 15.78 2.26 7.84
N ALA A 374 15.48 1.77 9.03
CA ALA A 374 16.39 1.89 10.16
C ALA A 374 17.72 1.14 9.92
N LEU A 375 17.67 -0.04 9.30
CA LEU A 375 18.87 -0.82 8.90
C LEU A 375 19.71 -0.08 7.86
N ALA A 376 19.07 0.67 6.97
CA ALA A 376 19.72 1.51 5.98
C ALA A 376 20.28 2.83 6.55
N GLY A 377 20.10 3.11 7.86
CA GLY A 377 20.58 4.33 8.51
C GLY A 377 19.74 5.58 8.20
N ARG A 378 18.46 5.40 7.87
CA ARG A 378 17.50 6.47 7.54
C ARG A 378 16.48 6.71 8.62
#